data_5f89173321486b8419d75f35ebe15415
#
_entry.id   5f89173321486b8419d75f35ebe15415
#
_cell.length_a   1.000
_cell.length_b   1.000
_cell.length_c   1.000
_cell.angle_alpha   90.00
_cell.angle_beta   90.00
_cell.angle_gamma   90.00
#
_symmetry.space_group_name_H-M   'P 1'
#
loop_
_entity.id
_entity.type
_entity.pdbx_description
1 polymer ?
#
loop_
_entity_poly.entity_id
_entity_poly.type
_entity_poly.pdbx_seq_one_letter_code
_entity_poly.pdbx_strand_id
1 'polypeptide(L)'
;MVVATKTQGIPQDIIDQFSQIDVACITDVVHGLKLNCIYHGIKPLVRDWKICGPAVTIRLIPLQDSQNWFNEERHPGSLMQLTKPGDVICIDQGGREDVTIWGGHTATKAKAVKLGGVIIDGSCRDSEEIIEAGCPTFTKNT
;
A
#
# COMPACT_ATOMS: atom_id res chain seq x y z
N MET A 1 2.00 7.23 15.92
CA MET A 1 3.39 6.81 15.61
C MET A 1 3.35 5.93 14.38
N VAL A 2 4.24 6.13 13.45
CA VAL A 2 4.35 5.30 12.25
C VAL A 2 5.56 4.38 12.44
N VAL A 3 5.36 3.08 12.27
CA VAL A 3 6.45 2.11 12.20
C VAL A 3 6.52 1.63 10.77
N ALA A 4 7.65 1.81 10.12
CA ALA A 4 7.88 1.37 8.75
C ALA A 4 8.95 0.29 8.70
N THR A 5 8.69 -0.75 7.93
CA THR A 5 9.64 -1.82 7.64
C THR A 5 9.68 -2.06 6.13
N LYS A 6 10.85 -2.31 5.60
CA LYS A 6 11.04 -2.56 4.17
C LYS A 6 11.62 -3.94 3.92
N THR A 7 11.04 -4.66 2.99
CA THR A 7 11.62 -5.88 2.43
C THR A 7 12.85 -5.52 1.59
N GLN A 8 13.97 -6.17 1.84
CA GLN A 8 15.24 -5.92 1.14
C GLN A 8 15.69 -7.15 0.36
N GLY A 9 16.43 -6.91 -0.71
CA GLY A 9 17.19 -7.96 -1.39
C GLY A 9 16.37 -8.91 -2.26
N ILE A 10 15.15 -8.55 -2.68
CA ILE A 10 14.40 -9.36 -3.67
C ILE A 10 15.02 -9.09 -5.05
N PRO A 11 15.53 -10.13 -5.73
CA PRO A 11 16.02 -10.00 -7.11
C PRO A 11 14.92 -9.56 -8.07
N GLN A 12 15.26 -8.74 -9.07
CA GLN A 12 14.28 -8.20 -10.01
C GLN A 12 13.60 -9.31 -10.84
N ASP A 13 14.33 -10.34 -11.22
CA ASP A 13 13.82 -11.50 -11.96
C ASP A 13 12.71 -12.24 -11.19
N ILE A 14 12.81 -12.30 -9.87
CA ILE A 14 11.76 -12.88 -9.02
C ILE A 14 10.50 -12.01 -9.05
N ILE A 15 10.66 -10.68 -8.95
CA ILE A 15 9.52 -9.75 -9.04
C ILE A 15 8.85 -9.87 -10.40
N ASP A 16 9.63 -9.95 -11.48
CA ASP A 16 9.13 -10.08 -12.85
C ASP A 16 8.35 -11.39 -13.03
N GLN A 17 8.84 -12.52 -12.50
CA GLN A 17 8.14 -13.79 -12.53
C GLN A 17 6.83 -13.73 -11.75
N PHE A 18 6.82 -13.19 -10.52
CA PHE A 18 5.59 -13.06 -9.73
C PHE A 18 4.55 -12.16 -10.39
N SER A 19 4.97 -11.11 -11.10
CA SER A 19 4.07 -10.20 -11.82
C SER A 19 3.25 -10.88 -12.91
N GLN A 20 3.72 -12.03 -13.42
CA GLN A 20 3.05 -12.81 -14.48
C GLN A 20 2.09 -13.86 -13.91
N ILE A 21 2.15 -14.14 -12.61
CA ILE A 21 1.34 -15.18 -11.99
C ILE A 21 0.00 -14.60 -11.53
N ASP A 22 -1.08 -15.35 -11.75
CA ASP A 22 -2.38 -14.96 -11.21
C ASP A 22 -2.41 -15.16 -9.69
N VAL A 23 -3.05 -14.20 -8.99
CA VAL A 23 -3.16 -14.20 -7.53
C VAL A 23 -3.82 -15.47 -7.00
N ALA A 24 -4.77 -16.06 -7.75
CA ALA A 24 -5.40 -17.33 -7.39
C ALA A 24 -4.37 -18.46 -7.29
N CYS A 25 -3.46 -18.58 -8.26
CA CYS A 25 -2.39 -19.57 -8.23
C CYS A 25 -1.45 -19.39 -7.03
N ILE A 26 -1.10 -18.13 -6.72
CA ILE A 26 -0.29 -17.81 -5.54
C ILE A 26 -1.04 -18.24 -4.27
N THR A 27 -2.34 -17.96 -4.19
CA THR A 27 -3.20 -18.32 -3.06
C THR A 27 -3.20 -19.81 -2.80
N ASP A 28 -3.33 -20.64 -3.85
CA ASP A 28 -3.33 -22.10 -3.73
C ASP A 28 -2.00 -22.63 -3.17
N VAL A 29 -0.88 -22.11 -3.65
CA VAL A 29 0.46 -22.47 -3.14
C VAL A 29 0.62 -22.05 -1.67
N VAL A 30 0.21 -20.84 -1.33
CA VAL A 30 0.28 -20.28 0.04
C VAL A 30 -0.55 -21.12 1.01
N HIS A 31 -1.76 -21.55 0.61
CA HIS A 31 -2.59 -22.47 1.38
C HIS A 31 -1.90 -23.83 1.59
N GLY A 32 -1.31 -24.39 0.51
CA GLY A 32 -0.57 -25.64 0.60
C GLY A 32 0.61 -25.59 1.55
N LEU A 33 1.28 -24.42 1.63
CA LEU A 33 2.38 -24.14 2.56
C LEU A 33 1.92 -23.75 3.98
N LYS A 34 0.60 -23.65 4.23
CA LYS A 34 -0.02 -23.19 5.49
C LYS A 34 0.46 -21.81 5.95
N LEU A 35 0.74 -20.93 5.00
CA LEU A 35 1.11 -19.54 5.26
C LEU A 35 -0.14 -18.67 5.35
N ASN A 36 -0.22 -17.82 6.37
CA ASN A 36 -1.29 -16.83 6.53
C ASN A 36 -0.83 -15.48 6.00
N CYS A 37 -0.90 -15.27 4.69
CA CYS A 37 -0.47 -14.04 4.03
C CYS A 37 -1.47 -13.56 2.96
N ILE A 38 -2.76 -13.89 3.12
CA ILE A 38 -3.82 -13.45 2.22
C ILE A 38 -4.64 -12.38 2.90
N TYR A 39 -4.79 -11.23 2.26
CA TYR A 39 -5.65 -10.15 2.71
C TYR A 39 -7.06 -10.31 2.12
N HIS A 40 -8.07 -10.25 2.98
CA HIS A 40 -9.46 -10.31 2.58
C HIS A 40 -10.12 -8.93 2.61
N GLY A 41 -11.04 -8.69 1.65
CA GLY A 41 -11.85 -7.46 1.62
C GLY A 41 -11.15 -6.25 0.98
N ILE A 42 -9.87 -6.32 0.67
CA ILE A 42 -9.15 -5.26 -0.04
C ILE A 42 -9.37 -5.42 -1.55
N LYS A 43 -9.78 -4.34 -2.22
CA LYS A 43 -10.09 -4.33 -3.65
C LYS A 43 -9.38 -3.20 -4.37
N PRO A 44 -9.04 -3.35 -5.65
CA PRO A 44 -8.50 -2.26 -6.45
C PRO A 44 -9.58 -1.21 -6.73
N LEU A 45 -9.21 0.07 -6.79
CA LEU A 45 -10.10 1.14 -7.25
C LEU A 45 -10.45 0.99 -8.73
N VAL A 46 -9.53 0.48 -9.53
CA VAL A 46 -9.76 0.14 -10.93
C VAL A 46 -9.54 -1.35 -11.11
N ARG A 47 -10.54 -2.05 -11.66
CA ARG A 47 -10.58 -3.50 -11.75
C ARG A 47 -9.32 -4.14 -12.35
N ASP A 48 -8.74 -3.50 -13.35
CA ASP A 48 -7.61 -4.06 -14.10
C ASP A 48 -6.24 -3.71 -13.49
N TRP A 49 -6.22 -2.98 -12.38
CA TRP A 49 -4.96 -2.70 -11.69
C TRP A 49 -4.37 -3.97 -11.09
N LYS A 50 -3.10 -4.17 -11.38
CA LYS A 50 -2.24 -5.17 -10.76
C LYS A 50 -1.07 -4.48 -10.09
N ILE A 51 -0.60 -5.03 -8.98
CA ILE A 51 0.60 -4.57 -8.28
C ILE A 51 1.46 -5.77 -7.92
N CYS A 52 2.76 -5.61 -8.09
CA CYS A 52 3.78 -6.56 -7.65
C CYS A 52 5.06 -5.78 -7.38
N GLY A 53 5.66 -5.97 -6.21
CA GLY A 53 6.88 -5.28 -5.85
C GLY A 53 7.29 -5.50 -4.40
N PRO A 54 8.49 -5.06 -4.01
CA PRO A 54 8.95 -5.11 -2.63
C PRO A 54 8.04 -4.31 -1.71
N ALA A 55 7.63 -4.91 -0.59
CA ALA A 55 6.74 -4.26 0.36
C ALA A 55 7.47 -3.25 1.26
N VAL A 56 6.89 -2.06 1.39
CA VAL A 56 7.19 -1.10 2.45
C VAL A 56 5.97 -1.03 3.35
N THR A 57 6.04 -1.63 4.51
CA THR A 57 4.90 -1.74 5.43
C THR A 57 4.86 -0.55 6.38
N ILE A 58 3.66 -0.03 6.60
CA ILE A 58 3.38 1.11 7.46
C ILE A 58 2.24 0.71 8.38
N ARG A 59 2.44 0.87 9.70
CA ARG A 59 1.38 0.68 10.68
C ARG A 59 0.99 2.02 11.29
N LEU A 60 -0.30 2.32 11.28
CA LEU A 60 -0.86 3.47 11.98
C LEU A 60 -1.21 3.10 13.42
N ILE A 61 -0.79 3.94 14.34
CA ILE A 61 -1.09 3.80 15.76
C ILE A 61 -1.80 5.08 16.21
N PRO A 62 -2.93 4.99 16.95
CA PRO A 62 -3.61 6.14 17.48
C PRO A 62 -2.65 7.07 18.23
N LEU A 63 -2.77 8.36 18.00
CA LEU A 63 -1.99 9.37 18.69
C LEU A 63 -2.60 9.60 20.08
N GLN A 64 -1.81 9.47 21.13
CA GLN A 64 -2.26 9.72 22.51
C GLN A 64 -2.25 11.20 22.87
N ASP A 65 -1.46 12.00 22.17
CA ASP A 65 -1.33 13.45 22.38
C ASP A 65 -1.86 14.22 21.18
N SER A 66 -2.99 14.88 21.35
CA SER A 66 -3.66 15.67 20.31
C SER A 66 -2.93 16.98 19.95
N GLN A 67 -1.98 17.45 20.77
CA GLN A 67 -1.26 18.70 20.49
C GLN A 67 -0.22 18.57 19.36
N ASN A 68 0.23 17.34 19.06
CA ASN A 68 1.20 17.05 18.03
C ASN A 68 0.64 16.16 16.91
N TRP A 69 -0.65 16.31 16.60
CA TRP A 69 -1.32 15.47 15.62
C TRP A 69 -0.75 15.61 14.19
N PHE A 70 -0.23 16.79 13.84
CA PHE A 70 0.40 17.04 12.55
C PHE A 70 1.93 17.15 12.72
N ASN A 71 2.62 16.14 12.19
CA ASN A 71 4.07 16.16 12.05
C ASN A 71 4.39 15.74 10.62
N GLU A 72 5.08 16.61 9.88
CA GLU A 72 5.45 16.35 8.48
C GLU A 72 6.24 15.06 8.30
N GLU A 73 7.07 14.69 9.28
CA GLU A 73 7.85 13.44 9.26
C GLU A 73 6.97 12.18 9.37
N ARG A 74 5.75 12.32 9.90
CA ARG A 74 4.79 11.23 10.09
C ARG A 74 3.72 11.17 9.00
N HIS A 75 3.70 12.15 8.10
CA HIS A 75 2.75 12.18 7.01
C HIS A 75 3.10 11.11 5.97
N PRO A 76 2.12 10.38 5.38
CA PRO A 76 2.39 9.36 4.37
C PRO A 76 3.24 9.84 3.20
N GLY A 77 3.16 11.12 2.86
CA GLY A 77 3.98 11.74 1.83
C GLY A 77 5.48 11.76 2.14
N SER A 78 5.87 11.84 3.42
CA SER A 78 7.29 11.77 3.83
C SER A 78 7.81 10.33 3.86
N LEU A 79 6.90 9.35 4.03
CA LEU A 79 7.26 7.93 4.00
C LEU A 79 7.71 7.46 2.61
N MET A 80 7.38 8.21 1.56
CA MET A 80 7.90 7.94 0.20
C MET A 80 9.42 8.08 0.10
N GLN A 81 10.05 8.80 1.01
CA GLN A 81 11.52 8.87 1.09
C GLN A 81 12.15 7.50 1.42
N LEU A 82 11.37 6.60 2.02
CA LEU A 82 11.80 5.23 2.33
C LEU A 82 11.62 4.27 1.14
N THR A 83 10.96 4.72 0.08
CA THR A 83 10.62 3.88 -1.08
C THR A 83 11.61 4.07 -2.22
N LYS A 84 11.64 3.08 -3.11
CA LYS A 84 12.30 3.11 -4.41
C LYS A 84 11.26 2.90 -5.51
N PRO A 85 11.58 3.25 -6.76
CA PRO A 85 10.72 2.90 -7.89
C PRO A 85 10.36 1.40 -7.88
N GLY A 86 9.09 1.10 -8.08
CA GLY A 86 8.56 -0.28 -8.06
C GLY A 86 8.17 -0.81 -6.68
N ASP A 87 8.54 -0.16 -5.57
CA ASP A 87 8.09 -0.58 -4.23
C ASP A 87 6.57 -0.44 -4.10
N VAL A 88 5.97 -1.29 -3.26
CA VAL A 88 4.55 -1.26 -2.90
C VAL A 88 4.41 -0.85 -1.44
N ILE A 89 3.66 0.23 -1.17
CA ILE A 89 3.35 0.64 0.20
C ILE A 89 2.16 -0.19 0.70
N CYS A 90 2.32 -0.83 1.86
CA CYS A 90 1.26 -1.58 2.54
C CYS A 90 0.91 -0.87 3.85
N ILE A 91 -0.29 -0.32 3.95
CA ILE A 91 -0.74 0.49 5.08
C ILE A 91 -1.71 -0.31 5.94
N ASP A 92 -1.30 -0.59 7.17
CA ASP A 92 -2.16 -1.16 8.21
C ASP A 92 -2.84 -0.02 8.98
N GLN A 93 -4.13 0.20 8.70
CA GLN A 93 -5.02 1.11 9.44
C GLN A 93 -5.88 0.35 10.46
N GLY A 94 -5.66 -0.95 10.64
CA GLY A 94 -6.49 -1.79 11.51
C GLY A 94 -7.93 -1.94 11.02
N GLY A 95 -8.15 -1.85 9.71
CA GLY A 95 -9.48 -1.95 9.09
C GLY A 95 -10.38 -0.73 9.34
N ARG A 96 -9.88 0.37 9.87
CA ARG A 96 -10.69 1.57 10.17
C ARG A 96 -11.19 2.24 8.91
N GLU A 97 -12.46 2.66 8.96
CA GLU A 97 -13.18 3.32 7.86
C GLU A 97 -13.40 4.83 8.14
N ASP A 98 -13.22 5.24 9.39
CA ASP A 98 -13.48 6.59 9.90
C ASP A 98 -12.28 7.56 9.75
N VAL A 99 -11.13 7.05 9.32
CA VAL A 99 -9.92 7.83 9.08
C VAL A 99 -9.31 7.48 7.73
N THR A 100 -8.71 8.45 7.08
CA THR A 100 -8.00 8.24 5.82
C THR A 100 -6.64 8.92 5.86
N ILE A 101 -5.61 8.26 5.38
CA ILE A 101 -4.25 8.82 5.25
C ILE A 101 -3.77 8.85 3.79
N TRP A 102 -4.59 8.32 2.87
CA TRP A 102 -4.27 8.23 1.46
C TRP A 102 -5.33 8.94 0.63
N GLY A 103 -4.92 9.84 -0.24
CA GLY A 103 -5.80 10.61 -1.12
C GLY A 103 -5.06 11.09 -2.35
N GLY A 104 -5.71 11.90 -3.19
CA GLY A 104 -5.23 12.35 -4.50
C GLY A 104 -3.84 12.97 -4.47
N HIS A 105 -3.59 13.91 -3.54
CA HIS A 105 -2.29 14.55 -3.41
C HIS A 105 -1.15 13.55 -3.12
N THR A 106 -1.40 12.57 -2.24
CA THR A 106 -0.42 11.53 -1.90
C THR A 106 -0.19 10.59 -3.08
N ALA A 107 -1.26 10.24 -3.81
CA ALA A 107 -1.20 9.41 -5.01
C ALA A 107 -0.38 10.07 -6.13
N THR A 108 -0.54 11.38 -6.34
CA THR A 108 0.25 12.15 -7.30
C THR A 108 1.74 12.10 -6.97
N LYS A 109 2.11 12.27 -5.69
CA LYS A 109 3.50 12.12 -5.24
C LYS A 109 4.02 10.69 -5.45
N ALA A 110 3.22 9.68 -5.14
CA ALA A 110 3.56 8.28 -5.33
C ALA A 110 3.85 7.97 -6.80
N LYS A 111 3.05 8.49 -7.70
CA LYS A 111 3.27 8.37 -9.14
C LYS A 111 4.58 9.04 -9.57
N ALA A 112 4.88 10.23 -9.06
CA ALA A 112 6.11 10.97 -9.39
C ALA A 112 7.39 10.19 -8.98
N VAL A 113 7.36 9.46 -7.86
CA VAL A 113 8.47 8.60 -7.41
C VAL A 113 8.42 7.19 -8.01
N LYS A 114 7.49 6.94 -8.94
CA LYS A 114 7.30 5.67 -9.64
C LYS A 114 7.02 4.49 -8.68
N LEU A 115 6.19 4.72 -7.66
CA LEU A 115 5.74 3.66 -6.77
C LEU A 115 4.99 2.59 -7.57
N GLY A 116 5.18 1.31 -7.22
CA GLY A 116 4.50 0.18 -7.87
C GLY A 116 3.01 0.11 -7.54
N GLY A 117 2.61 0.64 -6.37
CA GLY A 117 1.24 0.72 -5.93
C GLY A 117 1.09 0.83 -4.42
N VAL A 118 -0.15 0.82 -3.97
CA VAL A 118 -0.51 0.96 -2.55
C VAL A 118 -1.59 -0.03 -2.17
N ILE A 119 -1.44 -0.65 -1.01
CA ILE A 119 -2.44 -1.52 -0.37
C ILE A 119 -2.81 -0.88 0.97
N ILE A 120 -4.11 -0.74 1.24
CA ILE A 120 -4.61 -0.08 2.45
C ILE A 120 -5.60 -0.99 3.17
N ASP A 121 -5.24 -1.45 4.37
CA ASP A 121 -6.17 -2.12 5.28
C ASP A 121 -7.02 -1.08 6.02
N GLY A 122 -7.90 -0.41 5.29
CA GLY A 122 -8.71 0.71 5.73
C GLY A 122 -9.31 1.47 4.56
N SER A 123 -9.48 2.79 4.70
CA SER A 123 -10.08 3.68 3.70
C SER A 123 -9.07 4.61 3.04
N CYS A 124 -9.33 4.97 1.78
CA CYS A 124 -8.76 6.13 1.12
C CYS A 124 -9.84 7.19 0.90
N ARG A 125 -9.44 8.38 0.46
CA ARG A 125 -10.33 9.47 0.00
C ARG A 125 -9.89 9.94 -1.38
N ASP A 126 -10.68 10.81 -1.99
CA ASP A 126 -10.36 11.42 -3.29
C ASP A 126 -10.07 10.33 -4.35
N SER A 127 -10.92 9.27 -4.40
CA SER A 127 -10.69 8.10 -5.25
C SER A 127 -10.59 8.45 -6.73
N GLU A 128 -11.35 9.44 -7.19
CA GLU A 128 -11.30 9.92 -8.58
C GLU A 128 -9.93 10.54 -8.90
N GLU A 129 -9.38 11.36 -8.00
CA GLU A 129 -8.05 11.96 -8.17
C GLU A 129 -6.93 10.89 -8.12
N ILE A 130 -7.09 9.84 -7.31
CA ILE A 130 -6.15 8.72 -7.27
C ILE A 130 -6.15 7.99 -8.62
N ILE A 131 -7.33 7.77 -9.19
CA ILE A 131 -7.50 7.11 -10.49
C ILE A 131 -6.88 7.99 -11.59
N GLU A 132 -7.16 9.29 -11.59
CA GLU A 132 -6.60 10.24 -12.56
C GLU A 132 -5.08 10.32 -12.49
N ALA A 133 -4.50 10.30 -11.26
CA ALA A 133 -3.06 10.23 -11.06
C ALA A 133 -2.44 8.93 -11.59
N GLY A 134 -3.25 7.89 -11.81
CA GLY A 134 -2.79 6.59 -12.29
C GLY A 134 -1.89 5.87 -11.28
N CYS A 135 -2.18 6.01 -9.98
CA CYS A 135 -1.50 5.31 -8.89
C CYS A 135 -2.29 4.07 -8.48
N PRO A 136 -1.84 2.83 -8.78
CA PRO A 136 -2.58 1.63 -8.41
C PRO A 136 -2.80 1.56 -6.91
N THR A 137 -4.06 1.66 -6.49
CA THR A 137 -4.46 1.68 -5.09
C THR A 137 -5.51 0.60 -4.82
N PHE A 138 -5.26 -0.18 -3.79
CA PHE A 138 -6.12 -1.24 -3.30
C PHE A 138 -6.54 -0.90 -1.87
N THR A 139 -7.82 -0.91 -1.58
CA THR A 139 -8.39 -0.46 -0.30
C THR A 139 -9.62 -1.26 0.09
N LYS A 140 -10.02 -1.20 1.36
CA LYS A 140 -11.29 -1.76 1.81
C LYS A 140 -12.46 -0.84 1.45
N ASN A 141 -12.29 0.46 1.66
CA ASN A 141 -13.33 1.48 1.44
C ASN A 141 -12.76 2.76 0.84
N THR A 142 -13.65 3.61 0.33
CA THR A 142 -13.38 4.94 -0.25
C THR A 142 -14.26 5.99 0.42
#